data_7257060a13b01ac94c639442c43b6c2b
#
_entry.id   7257060a13b01ac94c639442c43b6c2b
#
_cell.length_a   1.000
_cell.length_b   1.000
_cell.length_c   1.000
_cell.angle_alpha   90.00
_cell.angle_beta   90.00
_cell.angle_gamma   90.00
#
_symmetry.space_group_name_H-M   'P 1'
#
loop_
_entity.id
_entity.type
_entity.pdbx_description
1 polymer ?
#
loop_
_entity_poly.entity_id
_entity_poly.type
_entity_poly.pdbx_seq_one_letter_code
_entity_poly.pdbx_strand_id
1 'polypeptide(L)'
;GVLIAQLLSFTPIAFLVLIGVVEAISPSLEEAAQTLRASRWETFKTVTWPLMRPGLANAFLLGFIESMADFGNPLVLGGNFNVLATEVFFSVVGSQNDQGRAAVLAIILLLYTIGAFYLQQRWLGRRSYTSVSGKGDGGMHPPLPRRIAWPITVVTAVWGLFTIVVYLMIVYGSFVQLWGLDNTLTVKHYVQAFKIAYGEFGLRWDGTAWNSFWTTIQIATISAPLTAAIGLITAWLLTRQNFRGKQAFEFGTMLSFAIPGTVIGVSYIIAFNVPPIELTGTAAILVIC
;
A
#
# COMPACT_ATOMS: atom_id res chain seq x y z
N GLY A 1 12.76 -12.48 -8.66
CA GLY A 1 11.39 -12.13 -9.08
C GLY A 1 10.67 -11.35 -7.99
N VAL A 2 10.35 -11.97 -6.85
CA VAL A 2 9.50 -11.40 -5.78
C VAL A 2 10.03 -10.06 -5.25
N LEU A 3 11.32 -9.96 -4.91
CA LEU A 3 11.91 -8.71 -4.42
C LEU A 3 11.70 -7.53 -5.39
N ILE A 4 11.92 -7.76 -6.68
CA ILE A 4 11.75 -6.68 -7.70
C ILE A 4 10.27 -6.30 -7.82
N ALA A 5 9.37 -7.27 -7.79
CA ALA A 5 7.93 -7.02 -7.84
C ALA A 5 7.47 -6.21 -6.61
N GLN A 6 7.93 -6.55 -5.41
CA GLN A 6 7.63 -5.80 -4.19
C GLN A 6 8.22 -4.38 -4.21
N LEU A 7 9.44 -4.20 -4.72
CA LEU A 7 10.00 -2.87 -4.92
C LEU A 7 9.14 -2.02 -5.86
N LEU A 8 8.67 -2.58 -6.98
CA LEU A 8 7.78 -1.87 -7.90
C LEU A 8 6.43 -1.54 -7.25
N SER A 9 5.86 -2.47 -6.48
CA SER A 9 4.54 -2.30 -5.86
C SER A 9 4.54 -1.32 -4.71
N PHE A 10 5.58 -1.31 -3.85
CA PHE A 10 5.56 -0.56 -2.59
C PHE A 10 6.39 0.73 -2.61
N THR A 11 7.29 0.92 -3.58
CA THR A 11 8.02 2.19 -3.74
C THR A 11 7.10 3.40 -3.90
N PRO A 12 5.98 3.35 -4.66
CA PRO A 12 5.07 4.50 -4.77
C PRO A 12 4.46 4.92 -3.43
N ILE A 13 4.12 3.97 -2.56
CA ILE A 13 3.57 4.25 -1.23
C ILE A 13 4.61 4.95 -0.36
N ALA A 14 5.83 4.39 -0.32
CA ALA A 14 6.95 5.00 0.41
C ALA A 14 7.28 6.41 -0.13
N PHE A 15 7.23 6.60 -1.44
CA PHE A 15 7.44 7.89 -2.08
C PHE A 15 6.40 8.93 -1.65
N LEU A 16 5.11 8.57 -1.65
CA LEU A 16 4.04 9.49 -1.24
C LEU A 16 4.18 9.93 0.23
N VAL A 17 4.59 9.03 1.11
CA VAL A 17 4.87 9.37 2.51
C VAL A 17 6.06 10.31 2.61
N LEU A 18 7.15 9.99 1.90
CA LEU A 18 8.39 10.75 2.00
C LEU A 18 8.31 12.12 1.35
N ILE A 19 7.59 12.27 0.23
CA ILE A 19 7.43 13.58 -0.41
C ILE A 19 6.71 14.56 0.52
N GLY A 20 5.63 14.11 1.20
CA GLY A 20 4.93 14.94 2.17
C GLY A 20 5.81 15.35 3.35
N VAL A 21 6.72 14.47 3.80
CA VAL A 21 7.68 14.81 4.87
C VAL A 21 8.73 15.81 4.40
N VAL A 22 9.27 15.65 3.19
CA VAL A 22 10.27 16.56 2.62
C VAL A 22 9.66 17.94 2.40
N GLU A 23 8.46 18.02 1.84
CA GLU A 23 7.74 19.28 1.60
C GLU A 23 7.34 20.00 2.90
N ALA A 24 7.16 19.26 3.99
CA ALA A 24 6.86 19.84 5.30
C ALA A 24 8.06 20.49 6.00
N ILE A 25 9.30 20.23 5.53
CA ILE A 25 10.49 20.87 6.08
C ILE A 25 10.57 22.31 5.58
N SER A 26 10.52 23.27 6.51
CA SER A 26 10.59 24.69 6.14
C SER A 26 11.96 25.05 5.54
N PRO A 27 12.00 25.64 4.33
CA PRO A 27 13.23 26.14 3.73
C PRO A 27 13.97 27.14 4.60
N SER A 28 13.26 27.90 5.43
CA SER A 28 13.83 28.89 6.34
C SER A 28 14.80 28.28 7.37
N LEU A 29 14.61 27.01 7.75
CA LEU A 29 15.52 26.31 8.65
C LEU A 29 16.87 26.01 7.96
N GLU A 30 16.81 25.65 6.68
CA GLU A 30 18.02 25.40 5.88
C GLU A 30 18.76 26.71 5.59
N GLU A 31 18.04 27.78 5.28
CA GLU A 31 18.59 29.12 5.08
C GLU A 31 19.23 29.66 6.36
N ALA A 32 18.59 29.49 7.53
CA ALA A 32 19.13 29.88 8.81
C ALA A 32 20.46 29.14 9.11
N ALA A 33 20.55 27.86 8.83
CA ALA A 33 21.78 27.10 8.97
C ALA A 33 22.89 27.63 8.04
N GLN A 34 22.56 28.00 6.80
CA GLN A 34 23.50 28.55 5.84
C GLN A 34 23.96 29.98 6.23
N THR A 35 23.10 30.80 6.82
CA THR A 35 23.50 32.13 7.37
C THR A 35 24.49 32.01 8.53
N LEU A 36 24.41 30.88 9.27
CA LEU A 36 25.39 30.50 10.30
C LEU A 36 26.67 29.86 9.72
N ARG A 37 26.89 29.96 8.41
CA ARG A 37 28.03 29.42 7.66
C ARG A 37 28.08 27.88 7.64
N ALA A 38 26.99 27.16 7.91
CA ALA A 38 26.94 25.72 7.72
C ALA A 38 27.08 25.38 6.24
N SER A 39 27.91 24.41 5.91
CA SER A 39 27.96 23.84 4.57
C SER A 39 26.67 23.10 4.24
N ARG A 40 26.38 22.87 2.96
CA ARG A 40 25.18 22.12 2.54
C ARG A 40 25.10 20.71 3.18
N TRP A 41 26.23 20.05 3.37
CA TRP A 41 26.31 18.75 4.02
C TRP A 41 26.01 18.84 5.53
N GLU A 42 26.52 19.86 6.18
CA GLU A 42 26.20 20.14 7.59
C GLU A 42 24.74 20.48 7.76
N THR A 43 24.17 21.34 6.92
CA THR A 43 22.73 21.63 6.91
C THR A 43 21.91 20.37 6.75
N PHE A 44 22.23 19.52 5.77
CA PHE A 44 21.56 18.24 5.60
C PHE A 44 21.65 17.36 6.85
N LYS A 45 22.83 17.19 7.42
CA LYS A 45 23.07 16.31 8.57
C LYS A 45 22.44 16.82 9.87
N THR A 46 22.40 18.13 10.07
CA THR A 46 21.97 18.76 11.34
C THR A 46 20.51 19.22 11.33
N VAL A 47 19.97 19.54 10.15
CA VAL A 47 18.58 20.05 9.99
C VAL A 47 17.71 19.06 9.24
N THR A 48 18.00 18.83 7.97
CA THR A 48 17.12 18.09 7.07
C THR A 48 16.98 16.62 7.48
N TRP A 49 18.10 15.92 7.69
CA TRP A 49 18.11 14.51 8.07
C TRP A 49 17.39 14.19 9.39
N PRO A 50 17.62 14.93 10.50
CA PRO A 50 16.87 14.69 11.73
C PRO A 50 15.35 14.89 11.58
N LEU A 51 14.92 15.89 10.79
CA LEU A 51 13.52 16.16 10.53
C LEU A 51 12.88 15.09 9.64
N MET A 52 13.63 14.48 8.73
CA MET A 52 13.17 13.39 7.87
C MET A 52 13.05 12.04 8.59
N ARG A 53 13.77 11.81 9.67
CA ARG A 53 13.83 10.49 10.36
C ARG A 53 12.46 9.90 10.69
N PRO A 54 11.48 10.63 11.25
CA PRO A 54 10.16 10.08 11.52
C PRO A 54 9.45 9.61 10.26
N GLY A 55 9.53 10.41 9.19
CA GLY A 55 8.93 10.04 7.91
C GLY A 55 9.60 8.81 7.27
N LEU A 56 10.93 8.73 7.34
CA LEU A 56 11.67 7.55 6.87
C LEU A 56 11.27 6.29 7.63
N ALA A 57 11.12 6.38 8.95
CA ALA A 57 10.69 5.25 9.75
C ALA A 57 9.24 4.84 9.42
N ASN A 58 8.35 5.80 9.17
CA ASN A 58 7.00 5.51 8.72
C ASN A 58 6.97 4.85 7.33
N ALA A 59 7.73 5.37 6.37
CA ALA A 59 7.84 4.78 5.04
C ALA A 59 8.42 3.36 5.09
N PHE A 60 9.44 3.15 5.92
CA PHE A 60 10.02 1.82 6.16
C PHE A 60 8.99 0.85 6.77
N LEU A 61 8.28 1.27 7.81
CA LEU A 61 7.27 0.42 8.45
C LEU A 61 6.16 0.05 7.48
N LEU A 62 5.68 1.01 6.69
CA LEU A 62 4.69 0.78 5.64
C LEU A 62 5.17 -0.29 4.67
N GLY A 63 6.34 -0.08 4.07
CA GLY A 63 6.91 -1.05 3.14
C GLY A 63 7.14 -2.42 3.78
N PHE A 64 7.52 -2.46 5.06
CA PHE A 64 7.69 -3.71 5.81
C PHE A 64 6.35 -4.43 6.02
N ILE A 65 5.31 -3.74 6.46
CA ILE A 65 3.98 -4.33 6.68
C ILE A 65 3.40 -4.82 5.36
N GLU A 66 3.45 -4.01 4.30
CA GLU A 66 2.97 -4.38 2.98
C GLU A 66 3.73 -5.59 2.41
N SER A 67 5.05 -5.65 2.58
CA SER A 67 5.85 -6.79 2.15
C SER A 67 5.52 -8.07 2.94
N MET A 68 5.26 -7.96 4.24
CA MET A 68 4.84 -9.09 5.08
C MET A 68 3.41 -9.57 4.76
N ALA A 69 2.54 -8.64 4.37
CA ALA A 69 1.16 -8.91 3.99
C ALA A 69 1.01 -9.43 2.56
N ASP A 70 2.02 -9.22 1.73
CA ASP A 70 1.98 -9.54 0.31
C ASP A 70 1.94 -11.05 0.09
N PHE A 71 0.81 -11.54 -0.40
CA PHE A 71 0.67 -12.92 -0.86
C PHE A 71 0.65 -13.02 -2.39
N GLY A 72 0.24 -11.95 -3.09
CA GLY A 72 0.04 -11.96 -4.53
C GLY A 72 1.33 -12.12 -5.33
N ASN A 73 2.34 -11.31 -5.06
CA ASN A 73 3.63 -11.41 -5.73
C ASN A 73 4.33 -12.76 -5.44
N PRO A 74 4.41 -13.24 -4.17
CA PRO A 74 4.96 -14.57 -3.90
C PRO A 74 4.15 -15.72 -4.51
N LEU A 75 2.83 -15.61 -4.57
CA LEU A 75 1.96 -16.62 -5.18
C LEU A 75 2.28 -16.83 -6.67
N VAL A 76 2.48 -15.72 -7.40
CA VAL A 76 2.71 -15.75 -8.85
C VAL A 76 4.18 -16.01 -9.21
N LEU A 77 5.11 -15.40 -8.46
CA LEU A 77 6.54 -15.34 -8.81
C LEU A 77 7.42 -16.18 -7.90
N GLY A 78 6.89 -16.67 -6.77
CA GLY A 78 7.67 -17.35 -5.74
C GLY A 78 8.13 -18.77 -6.14
N GLY A 79 7.43 -19.42 -7.07
CA GLY A 79 7.71 -20.82 -7.41
C GLY A 79 7.60 -21.72 -6.17
N ASN A 80 8.72 -22.27 -5.72
CA ASN A 80 8.77 -23.14 -4.53
C ASN A 80 9.05 -22.38 -3.22
N PHE A 81 9.16 -21.04 -3.26
CA PHE A 81 9.35 -20.22 -2.06
C PHE A 81 8.00 -19.81 -1.48
N ASN A 82 7.63 -20.41 -0.37
CA ASN A 82 6.42 -20.05 0.37
C ASN A 82 6.75 -19.00 1.42
N VAL A 83 5.93 -17.96 1.50
CA VAL A 83 5.96 -16.97 2.58
C VAL A 83 4.76 -17.19 3.51
N LEU A 84 4.82 -16.63 4.73
CA LEU A 84 3.72 -16.81 5.69
C LEU A 84 2.36 -16.40 5.11
N ALA A 85 2.29 -15.31 4.35
CA ALA A 85 1.05 -14.85 3.73
C ALA A 85 0.49 -15.86 2.71
N THR A 86 1.32 -16.51 1.90
CA THR A 86 0.89 -17.58 0.98
C THR A 86 0.46 -18.85 1.72
N GLU A 87 1.16 -19.22 2.80
CA GLU A 87 0.79 -20.37 3.63
C GLU A 87 -0.56 -20.15 4.34
N VAL A 88 -0.82 -18.93 4.84
CA VAL A 88 -2.13 -18.54 5.38
C VAL A 88 -3.22 -18.74 4.33
N PHE A 89 -2.99 -18.20 3.12
CA PHE A 89 -3.93 -18.33 2.00
C PHE A 89 -4.20 -19.79 1.64
N PHE A 90 -3.16 -20.62 1.42
CA PHE A 90 -3.33 -22.03 1.07
C PHE A 90 -3.95 -22.87 2.19
N SER A 91 -3.77 -22.50 3.45
CA SER A 91 -4.43 -23.17 4.58
C SER A 91 -5.94 -22.98 4.55
N VAL A 92 -6.44 -21.85 4.04
CA VAL A 92 -7.88 -21.57 3.92
C VAL A 92 -8.45 -22.13 2.63
N VAL A 93 -7.78 -21.88 1.48
CA VAL A 93 -8.34 -22.15 0.14
C VAL A 93 -7.87 -23.52 -0.39
N GLY A 94 -6.82 -24.08 0.19
CA GLY A 94 -6.26 -25.37 -0.21
C GLY A 94 -7.19 -26.55 0.11
N SER A 95 -6.88 -27.69 -0.46
CA SER A 95 -7.67 -28.92 -0.32
C SER A 95 -7.87 -29.41 1.12
N GLN A 96 -6.98 -29.01 2.03
CA GLN A 96 -7.06 -29.40 3.45
C GLN A 96 -8.04 -28.54 4.25
N ASN A 97 -8.33 -27.29 3.77
CA ASN A 97 -9.20 -26.31 4.42
C ASN A 97 -9.00 -26.23 5.95
N ASP A 98 -7.71 -26.13 6.36
CA ASP A 98 -7.31 -26.12 7.77
C ASP A 98 -7.34 -24.70 8.33
N GLN A 99 -8.52 -24.30 8.82
CA GLN A 99 -8.74 -22.98 9.42
C GLN A 99 -7.91 -22.80 10.73
N GLY A 100 -7.65 -23.89 11.47
CA GLY A 100 -6.82 -23.83 12.67
C GLY A 100 -5.37 -23.48 12.35
N ARG A 101 -4.78 -24.12 11.35
CA ARG A 101 -3.45 -23.80 10.85
C ARG A 101 -3.39 -22.37 10.32
N ALA A 102 -4.38 -21.97 9.53
CA ALA A 102 -4.48 -20.59 9.03
C ALA A 102 -4.49 -19.56 10.15
N ALA A 103 -5.27 -19.80 11.22
CA ALA A 103 -5.33 -18.93 12.38
C ALA A 103 -3.98 -18.80 13.11
N VAL A 104 -3.27 -19.91 13.32
CA VAL A 104 -1.94 -19.88 13.95
C VAL A 104 -0.95 -19.07 13.14
N LEU A 105 -0.86 -19.32 11.82
CA LEU A 105 0.04 -18.59 10.93
C LEU A 105 -0.32 -17.10 10.85
N ALA A 106 -1.63 -16.76 10.82
CA ALA A 106 -2.12 -15.39 10.85
C ALA A 106 -1.74 -14.67 12.16
N ILE A 107 -1.85 -15.35 13.32
CA ILE A 107 -1.41 -14.78 14.61
C ILE A 107 0.10 -14.52 14.61
N ILE A 108 0.90 -15.43 14.09
CA ILE A 108 2.36 -15.25 13.99
C ILE A 108 2.67 -14.04 13.12
N LEU A 109 2.04 -13.92 11.94
CA LEU A 109 2.21 -12.79 11.04
C LEU A 109 1.81 -11.48 11.71
N LEU A 110 0.67 -11.48 12.43
CA LEU A 110 0.17 -10.34 13.19
C LEU A 110 1.16 -9.91 14.29
N LEU A 111 1.73 -10.85 15.03
CA LEU A 111 2.71 -10.56 16.08
C LEU A 111 3.98 -9.89 15.51
N TYR A 112 4.45 -10.32 14.35
CA TYR A 112 5.59 -9.67 13.68
C TYR A 112 5.27 -8.24 13.24
N THR A 113 4.11 -8.00 12.65
CA THR A 113 3.72 -6.65 12.17
C THR A 113 3.43 -5.70 13.33
N ILE A 114 2.70 -6.14 14.37
CA ILE A 114 2.48 -5.35 15.59
C ILE A 114 3.80 -5.12 16.33
N GLY A 115 4.67 -6.13 16.39
CA GLY A 115 6.01 -6.01 16.99
C GLY A 115 6.85 -4.94 16.29
N ALA A 116 6.88 -4.94 14.96
CA ALA A 116 7.57 -3.93 14.16
C ALA A 116 6.98 -2.53 14.40
N PHE A 117 5.64 -2.40 14.41
CA PHE A 117 4.95 -1.16 14.72
C PHE A 117 5.29 -0.64 16.13
N TYR A 118 5.24 -1.51 17.14
CA TYR A 118 5.58 -1.15 18.51
C TYR A 118 7.05 -0.73 18.66
N LEU A 119 7.98 -1.45 18.04
CA LEU A 119 9.41 -1.12 18.04
C LEU A 119 9.66 0.25 17.40
N GLN A 120 9.00 0.53 16.28
CA GLN A 120 9.08 1.84 15.63
C GLN A 120 8.56 2.96 16.53
N GLN A 121 7.38 2.79 17.12
CA GLN A 121 6.79 3.76 18.04
C GLN A 121 7.71 4.05 19.24
N ARG A 122 8.34 3.01 19.77
CA ARG A 122 9.29 3.14 20.88
C ARG A 122 10.60 3.81 20.44
N TRP A 123 11.09 3.51 19.24
CA TRP A 123 12.35 4.05 18.72
C TRP A 123 12.24 5.51 18.29
N LEU A 124 11.18 5.89 17.63
CA LEU A 124 10.92 7.29 17.25
C LEU A 124 10.61 8.16 18.47
N GLY A 125 10.07 7.60 19.53
CA GLY A 125 9.60 8.35 20.69
C GLY A 125 8.47 9.33 20.32
N ARG A 126 8.03 10.12 21.29
CA ARG A 126 7.02 11.18 21.12
C ARG A 126 7.59 12.47 20.49
N ARG A 127 8.63 12.38 19.68
CA ARG A 127 9.24 13.55 19.05
C ARG A 127 8.45 13.96 17.81
N SER A 128 7.30 14.58 18.05
CA SER A 128 6.64 15.39 17.03
C SER A 128 7.46 16.67 16.84
N TYR A 129 8.15 16.78 15.72
CA TYR A 129 8.77 18.04 15.31
C TYR A 129 7.67 18.90 14.68
N THR A 130 6.83 19.53 15.52
CA THR A 130 5.97 20.61 15.06
C THR A 130 6.82 21.86 14.90
N SER A 131 6.80 22.48 13.73
CA SER A 131 7.40 23.81 13.56
C SER A 131 6.72 24.78 14.53
N VAL A 132 7.53 25.57 15.26
CA VAL A 132 7.04 26.54 16.27
C VAL A 132 6.07 27.56 15.67
N SER A 133 6.09 27.79 14.36
CA SER A 133 5.23 28.74 13.66
C SER A 133 3.90 28.17 13.19
N GLY A 134 3.69 26.85 13.18
CA GLY A 134 2.43 26.23 12.73
C GLY A 134 2.03 26.51 11.27
N LYS A 135 2.75 27.37 10.57
CA LYS A 135 2.64 27.62 9.14
C LYS A 135 3.77 26.90 8.43
N GLY A 136 3.45 25.93 7.62
CA GLY A 136 4.37 25.51 6.58
C GLY A 136 4.65 26.73 5.70
N ASP A 137 5.83 27.31 5.81
CA ASP A 137 6.27 28.29 4.84
C ASP A 137 6.36 27.57 3.49
N GLY A 138 5.45 27.89 2.59
CA GLY A 138 5.48 27.39 1.20
C GLY A 138 6.60 28.02 0.38
N GLY A 139 7.78 28.19 1.01
CA GLY A 139 8.97 28.69 0.34
C GLY A 139 9.47 27.67 -0.69
N MET A 140 9.96 28.15 -1.82
CA MET A 140 10.61 27.27 -2.82
C MET A 140 11.92 26.74 -2.24
N HIS A 141 12.06 25.42 -2.19
CA HIS A 141 13.31 24.79 -1.83
C HIS A 141 14.38 25.14 -2.88
N PRO A 142 15.59 25.51 -2.46
CA PRO A 142 16.65 25.82 -3.39
C PRO A 142 17.00 24.58 -4.25
N PRO A 143 17.23 24.76 -5.57
CA PRO A 143 17.52 23.64 -6.45
C PRO A 143 18.81 22.94 -6.04
N LEU A 144 18.80 21.61 -6.14
CA LEU A 144 19.97 20.79 -5.87
C LEU A 144 21.13 21.16 -6.85
N PRO A 145 22.39 21.15 -6.37
CA PRO A 145 23.55 21.32 -7.25
C PRO A 145 23.52 20.29 -8.37
N ARG A 146 23.84 20.71 -9.60
CA ARG A 146 23.84 19.83 -10.79
C ARG A 146 24.63 18.53 -10.59
N ARG A 147 25.71 18.57 -9.81
CA ARG A 147 26.52 17.38 -9.51
C ARG A 147 25.78 16.30 -8.70
N ILE A 148 24.80 16.69 -7.89
CA ILE A 148 23.97 15.77 -7.09
C ILE A 148 22.66 15.49 -7.82
N ALA A 149 22.06 16.51 -8.44
CA ALA A 149 20.80 16.36 -9.16
C ALA A 149 20.90 15.37 -10.32
N TRP A 150 21.98 15.45 -11.13
CA TRP A 150 22.12 14.63 -12.32
C TRP A 150 22.16 13.11 -12.05
N PRO A 151 23.00 12.57 -11.13
CA PRO A 151 22.97 11.14 -10.84
C PRO A 151 21.62 10.68 -10.24
N ILE A 152 20.99 11.50 -9.39
CA ILE A 152 19.65 11.17 -8.85
C ILE A 152 18.64 11.11 -9.98
N THR A 153 18.62 12.09 -10.88
CA THR A 153 17.73 12.11 -12.04
C THR A 153 17.94 10.90 -12.93
N VAL A 154 19.18 10.50 -13.19
CA VAL A 154 19.49 9.30 -13.99
C VAL A 154 18.94 8.04 -13.33
N VAL A 155 19.19 7.84 -12.02
CA VAL A 155 18.68 6.68 -11.29
C VAL A 155 17.16 6.64 -11.32
N THR A 156 16.50 7.79 -11.06
CA THR A 156 15.03 7.89 -11.11
C THR A 156 14.49 7.66 -12.52
N ALA A 157 15.16 8.18 -13.55
CA ALA A 157 14.77 7.96 -14.94
C ALA A 157 14.90 6.49 -15.37
N VAL A 158 15.98 5.81 -14.95
CA VAL A 158 16.16 4.37 -15.22
C VAL A 158 15.08 3.57 -14.51
N TRP A 159 14.75 3.88 -13.27
CA TRP A 159 13.65 3.25 -12.52
C TRP A 159 12.30 3.50 -13.21
N GLY A 160 12.01 4.74 -13.59
CA GLY A 160 10.79 5.10 -14.31
C GLY A 160 10.68 4.38 -15.67
N LEU A 161 11.78 4.33 -16.41
CA LEU A 161 11.83 3.61 -17.70
C LEU A 161 11.57 2.11 -17.49
N PHE A 162 12.19 1.50 -16.49
CA PHE A 162 11.96 0.09 -16.16
C PHE A 162 10.48 -0.16 -15.82
N THR A 163 9.87 0.71 -15.01
CA THR A 163 8.45 0.63 -14.68
C THR A 163 7.57 0.73 -15.94
N ILE A 164 7.85 1.69 -16.82
CA ILE A 164 7.13 1.86 -18.09
C ILE A 164 7.26 0.62 -18.96
N VAL A 165 8.46 0.04 -19.07
CA VAL A 165 8.68 -1.19 -19.85
C VAL A 165 7.85 -2.34 -19.32
N VAL A 166 7.80 -2.53 -18.00
CA VAL A 166 6.96 -3.59 -17.39
C VAL A 166 5.47 -3.40 -17.72
N TYR A 167 4.96 -2.17 -17.63
CA TYR A 167 3.57 -1.90 -18.03
C TYR A 167 3.33 -2.09 -19.52
N LEU A 168 4.25 -1.66 -20.38
CA LEU A 168 4.16 -1.89 -21.82
C LEU A 168 4.19 -3.39 -22.16
N MET A 169 4.95 -4.19 -21.42
CA MET A 169 4.94 -5.66 -21.58
C MET A 169 3.57 -6.26 -21.24
N ILE A 170 2.88 -5.76 -20.22
CA ILE A 170 1.51 -6.20 -19.91
C ILE A 170 0.56 -5.85 -21.05
N VAL A 171 0.63 -4.60 -21.52
CA VAL A 171 -0.19 -4.14 -22.68
C VAL A 171 0.11 -4.99 -23.92
N TYR A 172 1.39 -5.17 -24.27
CA TYR A 172 1.77 -6.00 -25.40
C TYR A 172 1.29 -7.44 -25.23
N GLY A 173 1.50 -8.05 -24.04
CA GLY A 173 1.06 -9.41 -23.72
C GLY A 173 -0.45 -9.61 -23.85
N SER A 174 -1.26 -8.58 -23.61
CA SER A 174 -2.71 -8.64 -23.77
C SER A 174 -3.17 -8.75 -25.24
N PHE A 175 -2.30 -8.36 -26.19
CA PHE A 175 -2.55 -8.44 -27.63
C PHE A 175 -1.81 -9.61 -28.32
N VAL A 176 -1.13 -10.49 -27.60
CA VAL A 176 -0.40 -11.63 -28.18
C VAL A 176 -1.19 -12.92 -27.97
N GLN A 177 -1.18 -13.82 -28.94
CA GLN A 177 -1.96 -15.06 -28.87
C GLN A 177 -1.51 -15.99 -27.74
N LEU A 178 -0.19 -16.17 -27.60
CA LEU A 178 0.40 -16.93 -26.49
C LEU A 178 1.79 -16.38 -26.18
N TRP A 179 1.91 -15.69 -25.05
CA TRP A 179 3.15 -15.03 -24.64
C TRP A 179 4.35 -15.96 -24.64
N GLY A 180 5.40 -15.56 -25.37
CA GLY A 180 6.65 -16.29 -25.45
C GLY A 180 6.66 -17.50 -26.41
N LEU A 181 5.52 -17.92 -26.94
CA LEU A 181 5.38 -19.02 -27.89
C LEU A 181 4.84 -18.55 -29.24
N ASP A 182 3.73 -17.83 -29.25
CA ASP A 182 3.10 -17.32 -30.45
C ASP A 182 2.81 -15.80 -30.27
N ASN A 183 3.65 -14.98 -30.85
CA ASN A 183 3.59 -13.54 -30.75
C ASN A 183 2.69 -12.88 -31.83
N THR A 184 1.85 -13.65 -32.51
CA THR A 184 0.87 -13.08 -33.43
C THR A 184 -0.12 -12.18 -32.69
N LEU A 185 -0.39 -10.99 -33.24
CA LEU A 185 -1.28 -10.02 -32.62
C LEU A 185 -2.74 -10.50 -32.72
N THR A 186 -3.45 -10.42 -31.61
CA THR A 186 -4.84 -10.83 -31.51
C THR A 186 -5.60 -9.98 -30.49
N VAL A 187 -6.90 -9.84 -30.69
CA VAL A 187 -7.84 -9.26 -29.71
C VAL A 187 -8.70 -10.34 -29.02
N LYS A 188 -8.36 -11.60 -29.23
CA LYS A 188 -9.13 -12.75 -28.73
C LYS A 188 -9.37 -12.69 -27.23
N HIS A 189 -8.36 -12.31 -26.45
CA HIS A 189 -8.46 -12.24 -24.98
C HIS A 189 -9.51 -11.22 -24.55
N TYR A 190 -9.55 -10.04 -25.20
CA TYR A 190 -10.55 -9.02 -24.92
C TYR A 190 -11.95 -9.48 -25.31
N VAL A 191 -12.08 -10.13 -26.49
CA VAL A 191 -13.36 -10.66 -26.94
C VAL A 191 -13.86 -11.75 -26.01
N GLN A 192 -13.01 -12.66 -25.55
CA GLN A 192 -13.42 -13.71 -24.62
C GLN A 192 -13.80 -13.15 -23.23
N ALA A 193 -13.03 -12.17 -22.72
CA ALA A 193 -13.29 -11.58 -21.42
C ALA A 193 -14.55 -10.69 -21.41
N PHE A 194 -14.75 -9.87 -22.46
CA PHE A 194 -15.75 -8.81 -22.52
C PHE A 194 -16.67 -8.90 -23.72
N LYS A 195 -17.00 -10.11 -24.18
CA LYS A 195 -17.95 -10.32 -25.27
C LYS A 195 -19.32 -9.74 -24.92
N ILE A 196 -19.86 -8.96 -25.86
CA ILE A 196 -21.25 -8.51 -25.86
C ILE A 196 -21.94 -9.18 -27.04
N ALA A 197 -23.00 -9.93 -26.81
CA ALA A 197 -23.78 -10.55 -27.83
C ALA A 197 -25.17 -9.87 -27.90
N TYR A 198 -25.69 -9.75 -29.10
CA TYR A 198 -27.07 -9.31 -29.32
C TYR A 198 -27.94 -10.56 -29.60
N GLY A 199 -28.84 -10.86 -28.68
CA GLY A 199 -29.77 -12.00 -28.81
C GLY A 199 -31.21 -11.55 -28.93
N GLU A 200 -32.15 -12.49 -29.00
CA GLU A 200 -33.61 -12.25 -29.11
C GLU A 200 -34.16 -11.37 -27.98
N PHE A 201 -33.52 -11.35 -26.83
CA PHE A 201 -33.89 -10.55 -25.64
C PHE A 201 -33.02 -9.27 -25.46
N GLY A 202 -32.29 -8.84 -26.50
CA GLY A 202 -31.45 -7.66 -26.45
C GLY A 202 -29.94 -7.94 -26.18
N LEU A 203 -29.24 -6.96 -25.60
CA LEU A 203 -27.80 -7.04 -25.30
C LEU A 203 -27.55 -8.01 -24.15
N ARG A 204 -26.63 -8.97 -24.35
CA ARG A 204 -26.19 -9.94 -23.37
C ARG A 204 -24.68 -9.76 -23.11
N TRP A 205 -24.31 -9.79 -21.85
CA TRP A 205 -22.92 -9.70 -21.38
C TRP A 205 -22.36 -11.12 -21.28
N ASP A 206 -21.93 -11.70 -22.41
CA ASP A 206 -21.52 -13.11 -22.50
C ASP A 206 -20.04 -13.33 -22.15
N GLY A 207 -19.26 -12.27 -21.90
CA GLY A 207 -17.85 -12.37 -21.54
C GLY A 207 -17.64 -12.90 -20.12
N THR A 208 -16.56 -13.67 -19.91
CA THR A 208 -16.25 -14.33 -18.63
C THR A 208 -15.91 -13.35 -17.51
N ALA A 209 -15.44 -12.14 -17.84
CA ALA A 209 -15.00 -11.13 -16.89
C ALA A 209 -16.07 -10.14 -16.45
N TRP A 210 -17.21 -10.07 -17.11
CA TRP A 210 -18.24 -9.05 -16.83
C TRP A 210 -18.74 -9.08 -15.39
N ASN A 211 -19.04 -10.28 -14.85
CA ASN A 211 -19.52 -10.40 -13.48
C ASN A 211 -18.51 -9.87 -12.46
N SER A 212 -17.24 -10.27 -12.60
CA SER A 212 -16.16 -9.80 -11.72
C SER A 212 -15.92 -8.30 -11.87
N PHE A 213 -16.01 -7.77 -13.11
CA PHE A 213 -15.87 -6.34 -13.38
C PHE A 213 -16.95 -5.53 -12.65
N TRP A 214 -18.21 -5.89 -12.82
CA TRP A 214 -19.31 -5.18 -12.17
C TRP A 214 -19.28 -5.30 -10.66
N THR A 215 -18.99 -6.49 -10.13
CA THR A 215 -18.82 -6.70 -8.69
C THR A 215 -17.72 -5.80 -8.13
N THR A 216 -16.57 -5.73 -8.81
CA THR A 216 -15.46 -4.87 -8.39
C THR A 216 -15.86 -3.39 -8.38
N ILE A 217 -16.51 -2.91 -9.44
CA ILE A 217 -16.97 -1.51 -9.53
C ILE A 217 -18.00 -1.20 -8.43
N GLN A 218 -18.97 -2.07 -8.19
CA GLN A 218 -19.97 -1.88 -7.14
C GLN A 218 -19.34 -1.79 -5.76
N ILE A 219 -18.47 -2.75 -5.42
CA ILE A 219 -17.79 -2.75 -4.12
C ILE A 219 -16.93 -1.48 -3.97
N ALA A 220 -16.10 -1.15 -4.96
CA ALA A 220 -15.24 0.02 -4.90
C ALA A 220 -16.04 1.34 -4.77
N THR A 221 -17.16 1.46 -5.50
CA THR A 221 -18.03 2.66 -5.45
C THR A 221 -18.68 2.84 -4.09
N ILE A 222 -18.98 1.77 -3.37
CA ILE A 222 -19.57 1.82 -2.04
C ILE A 222 -18.49 2.00 -0.97
N SER A 223 -17.42 1.21 -1.04
CA SER A 223 -16.36 1.21 0.00
C SER A 223 -15.55 2.50 0.02
N ALA A 224 -15.17 3.03 -1.15
CA ALA A 224 -14.27 4.19 -1.19
C ALA A 224 -14.87 5.46 -0.54
N PRO A 225 -16.14 5.87 -0.80
CA PRO A 225 -16.74 7.00 -0.12
C PRO A 225 -16.91 6.79 1.39
N LEU A 226 -17.28 5.56 1.81
CA LEU A 226 -17.42 5.22 3.22
C LEU A 226 -16.09 5.31 3.95
N THR A 227 -15.04 4.72 3.38
CA THR A 227 -13.68 4.78 3.94
C THR A 227 -13.18 6.22 4.02
N ALA A 228 -13.39 7.02 2.97
CA ALA A 228 -13.01 8.42 2.95
C ALA A 228 -13.77 9.24 4.01
N ALA A 229 -15.06 9.00 4.19
CA ALA A 229 -15.87 9.67 5.20
C ALA A 229 -15.43 9.31 6.63
N ILE A 230 -15.22 8.02 6.91
CA ILE A 230 -14.73 7.55 8.22
C ILE A 230 -13.34 8.13 8.50
N GLY A 231 -12.43 8.08 7.53
CA GLY A 231 -11.10 8.65 7.66
C GLY A 231 -11.12 10.16 7.95
N LEU A 232 -11.96 10.92 7.23
CA LEU A 232 -12.13 12.36 7.44
C LEU A 232 -12.69 12.67 8.83
N ILE A 233 -13.75 11.97 9.25
CA ILE A 233 -14.36 12.14 10.56
C ILE A 233 -13.35 11.82 11.67
N THR A 234 -12.61 10.73 11.53
CA THR A 234 -11.57 10.31 12.47
C THR A 234 -10.45 11.35 12.57
N ALA A 235 -9.95 11.82 11.42
CA ALA A 235 -8.92 12.84 11.37
C ALA A 235 -9.39 14.16 12.00
N TRP A 236 -10.63 14.58 11.68
CA TRP A 236 -11.22 15.78 12.29
C TRP A 236 -11.34 15.63 13.81
N LEU A 237 -11.89 14.50 14.29
CA LEU A 237 -12.07 14.24 15.72
C LEU A 237 -10.73 14.32 16.45
N LEU A 238 -9.71 13.63 15.93
CA LEU A 238 -8.38 13.60 16.53
C LEU A 238 -7.66 14.95 16.50
N THR A 239 -7.89 15.78 15.47
CA THR A 239 -7.23 17.09 15.39
C THR A 239 -7.94 18.19 16.17
N ARG A 240 -9.28 18.17 16.19
CA ARG A 240 -10.08 19.28 16.74
C ARG A 240 -10.59 19.05 18.15
N GLN A 241 -10.67 17.80 18.62
CA GLN A 241 -11.23 17.48 19.92
C GLN A 241 -10.19 16.92 20.89
N ASN A 242 -10.36 17.28 22.17
CA ASN A 242 -9.62 16.69 23.27
C ASN A 242 -10.61 15.90 24.13
N PHE A 243 -10.49 14.57 24.15
CA PHE A 243 -11.36 13.69 24.92
C PHE A 243 -10.55 12.63 25.66
N ARG A 244 -11.17 12.05 26.71
CA ARG A 244 -10.56 10.96 27.47
C ARG A 244 -10.39 9.74 26.54
N GLY A 245 -9.17 9.18 26.50
CA GLY A 245 -8.86 8.04 25.62
C GLY A 245 -8.42 8.41 24.20
N LYS A 246 -8.24 9.69 23.87
CA LYS A 246 -7.75 10.15 22.55
C LYS A 246 -6.51 9.38 22.07
N GLN A 247 -5.52 9.18 22.96
CA GLN A 247 -4.29 8.46 22.61
C GLN A 247 -4.56 6.98 22.32
N ALA A 248 -5.48 6.34 23.07
CA ALA A 248 -5.84 4.95 22.81
C ALA A 248 -6.64 4.81 21.51
N PHE A 249 -7.50 5.76 21.22
CA PHE A 249 -8.26 5.80 19.96
C PHE A 249 -7.34 6.04 18.76
N GLU A 250 -6.40 6.99 18.85
CA GLU A 250 -5.37 7.26 17.83
C GLU A 250 -4.50 6.01 17.60
N PHE A 251 -4.05 5.37 18.68
CA PHE A 251 -3.31 4.12 18.59
C PHE A 251 -4.13 3.00 17.93
N GLY A 252 -5.41 2.86 18.29
CA GLY A 252 -6.31 1.87 17.70
C GLY A 252 -6.51 2.07 16.19
N THR A 253 -6.69 3.31 15.75
CA THR A 253 -6.83 3.62 14.31
C THR A 253 -5.53 3.36 13.54
N MET A 254 -4.37 3.65 14.14
CA MET A 254 -3.08 3.31 13.54
C MET A 254 -2.81 1.82 13.54
N LEU A 255 -3.29 1.09 14.57
CA LEU A 255 -3.11 -0.36 14.67
C LEU A 255 -3.82 -1.10 13.53
N SER A 256 -4.99 -0.63 13.10
CA SER A 256 -5.70 -1.20 11.94
C SER A 256 -4.84 -1.22 10.68
N PHE A 257 -3.95 -0.26 10.54
CA PHE A 257 -3.00 -0.18 9.44
C PHE A 257 -1.86 -1.21 9.53
N ALA A 258 -1.52 -1.64 10.74
CA ALA A 258 -0.48 -2.64 10.97
C ALA A 258 -0.97 -4.08 10.79
N ILE A 259 -2.28 -4.30 10.58
CA ILE A 259 -2.85 -5.63 10.42
C ILE A 259 -2.82 -6.03 8.94
N PRO A 260 -2.11 -7.10 8.56
CA PRO A 260 -2.09 -7.58 7.19
C PRO A 260 -3.48 -7.98 6.68
N GLY A 261 -3.80 -7.64 5.43
CA GLY A 261 -5.10 -7.97 4.82
C GLY A 261 -5.40 -9.48 4.82
N THR A 262 -4.39 -10.33 4.67
CA THR A 262 -4.53 -11.79 4.78
C THR A 262 -4.99 -12.24 6.17
N VAL A 263 -4.50 -11.58 7.22
CA VAL A 263 -4.91 -11.83 8.61
C VAL A 263 -6.36 -11.42 8.84
N ILE A 264 -6.76 -10.24 8.32
CA ILE A 264 -8.13 -9.76 8.37
C ILE A 264 -9.06 -10.75 7.65
N GLY A 265 -8.70 -11.19 6.45
CA GLY A 265 -9.50 -12.15 5.67
C GLY A 265 -9.75 -13.46 6.43
N VAL A 266 -8.71 -14.04 7.03
CA VAL A 266 -8.85 -15.26 7.85
C VAL A 266 -9.72 -15.00 9.08
N SER A 267 -9.51 -13.86 9.76
CA SER A 267 -10.31 -13.50 10.94
C SER A 267 -11.79 -13.38 10.60
N TYR A 268 -12.13 -12.80 9.45
CA TYR A 268 -13.52 -12.70 8.99
C TYR A 268 -14.12 -14.06 8.61
N ILE A 269 -13.35 -14.93 7.98
CA ILE A 269 -13.83 -16.29 7.69
C ILE A 269 -14.15 -17.01 9.01
N ILE A 270 -13.25 -16.97 9.99
CA ILE A 270 -13.46 -17.63 11.27
C ILE A 270 -14.64 -17.01 12.05
N ALA A 271 -14.77 -15.68 12.03
CA ALA A 271 -15.79 -14.98 12.80
C ALA A 271 -17.18 -15.02 12.16
N PHE A 272 -17.28 -15.03 10.82
CA PHE A 272 -18.52 -14.82 10.09
C PHE A 272 -18.91 -15.98 9.16
N ASN A 273 -18.32 -17.16 9.36
CA ASN A 273 -18.68 -18.37 8.62
C ASN A 273 -19.62 -19.30 9.39
N VAL A 274 -20.02 -18.89 10.59
CA VAL A 274 -20.88 -19.69 11.49
C VAL A 274 -21.98 -18.83 12.11
N PRO A 275 -23.13 -19.43 12.48
CA PRO A 275 -24.19 -18.72 13.21
C PRO A 275 -23.66 -18.04 14.49
N PRO A 276 -24.23 -16.89 14.92
CA PRO A 276 -25.47 -16.29 14.44
C PRO A 276 -25.33 -15.30 13.27
N ILE A 277 -24.12 -14.95 12.85
CA ILE A 277 -23.88 -13.93 11.82
C ILE A 277 -23.08 -14.57 10.69
N GLU A 278 -23.75 -15.07 9.67
CA GLU A 278 -23.14 -15.64 8.48
C GLU A 278 -23.04 -14.56 7.39
N LEU A 279 -21.85 -13.96 7.24
CA LEU A 279 -21.58 -12.95 6.20
C LEU A 279 -20.63 -13.45 5.11
N THR A 280 -19.97 -14.59 5.33
CA THR A 280 -19.02 -15.15 4.35
C THR A 280 -19.73 -15.45 3.02
N GLY A 281 -19.13 -15.05 1.92
CA GLY A 281 -19.72 -15.17 0.58
C GLY A 281 -20.74 -14.09 0.20
N THR A 282 -20.98 -13.10 1.06
CA THR A 282 -21.87 -11.96 0.75
C THR A 282 -21.07 -10.74 0.28
N ALA A 283 -21.71 -9.87 -0.53
CA ALA A 283 -21.11 -8.59 -0.92
C ALA A 283 -20.87 -7.67 0.30
N ALA A 284 -21.66 -7.83 1.38
CA ALA A 284 -21.54 -7.01 2.58
C ALA A 284 -20.17 -7.17 3.26
N ILE A 285 -19.64 -8.40 3.37
CA ILE A 285 -18.34 -8.62 4.00
C ILE A 285 -17.21 -7.97 3.20
N LEU A 286 -17.32 -7.92 1.87
CA LEU A 286 -16.33 -7.30 0.99
C LEU A 286 -16.31 -5.76 1.09
N VAL A 287 -17.39 -5.15 1.56
CA VAL A 287 -17.49 -3.70 1.80
C VAL A 287 -16.99 -3.34 3.20
N ILE A 288 -17.19 -4.23 4.18
CA ILE A 288 -16.82 -4.01 5.59
C ILE A 288 -15.33 -4.29 5.82
N CYS A 289 -14.75 -5.20 5.06
CA CYS A 289 -13.34 -5.55 5.10
C CYS A 289 -12.47 -4.50 4.40
#